data_94d99332c3900ea4441b6c3c26aa66ce
#
_entry.id   94d99332c3900ea4441b6c3c26aa66ce
#
_cell.length_a   1.000
_cell.length_b   1.000
_cell.length_c   1.000
_cell.angle_alpha   90.00
_cell.angle_beta   90.00
_cell.angle_gamma   90.00
#
_symmetry.space_group_name_H-M   'P 1'
#
loop_
_entity.id
_entity.type
_entity.pdbx_description
1 polymer ?
#
loop_
_entity_poly.entity_id
_entity_poly.type
_entity_poly.pdbx_seq_one_letter_code
_entity_poly.pdbx_strand_id
1 'polypeptide(L)'
;MYSQRAIERVRVIAKKIGFIENIIRARGSIINALEDEENSRASIMMHLTSIAEQFDKLLHAGELEILTHFEKQDIKGSYELRNFIAHDYEGIDLYIVENVIEERLPVIAQAVKKILCEK
;
A
#
# COMPACT_ATOMS: atom_id res chain seq x y z
N MET A 1 -1.72 -20.89 -11.19
CA MET A 1 -1.91 -21.01 -9.72
C MET A 1 -0.76 -20.31 -8.99
N TYR A 2 -1.08 -19.67 -7.89
CA TYR A 2 -0.08 -18.89 -7.16
C TYR A 2 0.56 -19.73 -6.04
N SER A 3 1.83 -19.44 -5.72
CA SER A 3 2.49 -20.09 -4.59
C SER A 3 1.83 -19.65 -3.28
N GLN A 4 1.95 -20.49 -2.25
CA GLN A 4 1.44 -20.15 -0.92
C GLN A 4 2.11 -18.89 -0.38
N ARG A 5 3.40 -18.75 -0.64
CA ARG A 5 4.15 -17.55 -0.20
C ARG A 5 3.63 -16.28 -0.88
N ALA A 6 3.34 -16.36 -2.19
CA ALA A 6 2.78 -15.21 -2.92
C ALA A 6 1.43 -14.82 -2.36
N ILE A 7 0.56 -15.78 -2.07
CA ILE A 7 -0.75 -15.52 -1.47
C ILE A 7 -0.59 -14.83 -0.11
N GLU A 8 0.35 -15.28 0.70
CA GLU A 8 0.61 -14.67 2.00
C GLU A 8 1.05 -13.21 1.89
N ARG A 9 1.90 -12.89 0.89
CA ARG A 9 2.31 -11.51 0.61
C ARG A 9 1.11 -10.64 0.25
N VAL A 10 0.22 -11.17 -0.58
CA VAL A 10 -0.98 -10.44 -0.98
C VAL A 10 -1.93 -10.24 0.21
N ARG A 11 -2.01 -11.22 1.10
CA ARG A 11 -2.80 -11.07 2.34
C ARG A 11 -2.26 -9.96 3.24
N VAL A 12 -0.95 -9.81 3.30
CA VAL A 12 -0.34 -8.70 4.05
C VAL A 12 -0.74 -7.36 3.43
N ILE A 13 -0.72 -7.26 2.10
CA ILE A 13 -1.18 -6.04 1.42
C ILE A 13 -2.63 -5.73 1.80
N ALA A 14 -3.50 -6.73 1.74
CA ALA A 14 -4.91 -6.58 2.13
C ALA A 14 -5.04 -6.08 3.57
N LYS A 15 -4.28 -6.67 4.48
CA LYS A 15 -4.31 -6.31 5.89
C LYS A 15 -3.89 -4.85 6.10
N LYS A 16 -2.82 -4.42 5.43
CA LYS A 16 -2.32 -3.05 5.57
C LYS A 16 -3.29 -2.02 4.99
N ILE A 17 -3.91 -2.34 3.86
CA ILE A 17 -4.97 -1.49 3.30
C ILE A 17 -6.11 -1.34 4.31
N GLY A 18 -6.53 -2.44 4.91
CA GLY A 18 -7.59 -2.42 5.93
C GLY A 18 -7.22 -1.55 7.14
N PHE A 19 -5.98 -1.60 7.59
CA PHE A 19 -5.51 -0.77 8.69
C PHE A 19 -5.58 0.72 8.32
N ILE A 20 -5.16 1.07 7.10
CA ILE A 20 -5.22 2.45 6.62
C ILE A 20 -6.68 2.94 6.59
N GLU A 21 -7.59 2.11 6.05
CA GLU A 21 -9.01 2.46 6.01
C GLU A 21 -9.60 2.67 7.40
N ASN A 22 -9.22 1.83 8.36
CA ASN A 22 -9.69 1.96 9.75
C ASN A 22 -9.19 3.26 10.39
N ILE A 23 -7.94 3.63 10.15
CA ILE A 23 -7.36 4.87 10.66
C ILE A 23 -8.12 6.07 10.09
N ILE A 24 -8.37 6.06 8.79
CA ILE A 24 -9.07 7.15 8.12
C ILE A 24 -10.50 7.28 8.67
N ARG A 25 -11.19 6.16 8.83
CA ARG A 25 -12.55 6.16 9.37
C ARG A 25 -12.59 6.73 10.78
N ALA A 26 -11.60 6.36 11.61
CA ALA A 26 -11.52 6.86 12.98
C ALA A 26 -11.23 8.36 13.05
N ARG A 27 -10.52 8.90 12.07
CA ARG A 27 -10.18 10.33 12.03
C ARG A 27 -11.17 11.16 11.22
N GLY A 28 -12.05 10.53 10.46
CA GLY A 28 -13.10 11.20 9.70
C GLY A 28 -12.77 11.50 8.25
N SER A 29 -11.51 11.64 7.89
CA SER A 29 -11.07 11.87 6.52
C SER A 29 -9.59 11.54 6.36
N ILE A 30 -9.16 11.41 5.11
CA ILE A 30 -7.75 11.16 4.80
C ILE A 30 -6.89 12.32 5.31
N ILE A 31 -7.30 13.55 5.04
CA ILE A 31 -6.49 14.70 5.43
C ILE A 31 -6.41 14.83 6.95
N ASN A 32 -7.50 14.57 7.67
CA ASN A 32 -7.47 14.60 9.13
C ASN A 32 -6.47 13.56 9.67
N ALA A 33 -6.45 12.37 9.08
CA ALA A 33 -5.52 11.32 9.49
C ALA A 33 -4.07 11.73 9.21
N LEU A 34 -3.81 12.36 8.05
CA LEU A 34 -2.47 12.80 7.69
C LEU A 34 -1.99 14.01 8.49
N GLU A 35 -2.91 14.82 9.00
CA GLU A 35 -2.56 15.97 9.86
C GLU A 35 -2.16 15.54 11.28
N ASP A 36 -2.54 14.35 11.70
CA ASP A 36 -2.14 13.81 13.00
C ASP A 36 -0.71 13.23 12.89
N GLU A 37 0.26 14.12 13.02
CA GLU A 37 1.67 13.83 12.79
C GLU A 37 2.22 12.73 13.70
N GLU A 38 1.84 12.76 14.97
CA GLU A 38 2.42 11.84 15.96
C GLU A 38 1.93 10.40 15.81
N ASN A 39 0.69 10.22 15.41
CA ASN A 39 0.05 8.90 15.45
C ASN A 39 -0.42 8.43 14.07
N SER A 40 -1.50 8.99 13.56
CA SER A 40 -2.15 8.46 12.36
C SER A 40 -1.29 8.58 11.11
N ARG A 41 -0.62 9.71 10.91
CA ARG A 41 0.29 9.88 9.77
C ARG A 41 1.39 8.84 9.79
N ALA A 42 2.06 8.69 10.93
CA ALA A 42 3.18 7.76 11.06
C ALA A 42 2.72 6.32 10.79
N SER A 43 1.56 5.94 11.30
CA SER A 43 1.00 4.62 11.07
C SER A 43 0.67 4.39 9.60
N ILE A 44 0.04 5.36 8.95
CA ILE A 44 -0.29 5.27 7.51
C ILE A 44 0.98 5.11 6.69
N MET A 45 2.01 5.93 6.96
CA MET A 45 3.28 5.85 6.23
C MET A 45 3.94 4.51 6.41
N MET A 46 3.89 3.93 7.61
CA MET A 46 4.45 2.61 7.87
C MET A 46 3.68 1.54 7.09
N HIS A 47 2.36 1.62 7.03
CA HIS A 47 1.56 0.66 6.28
C HIS A 47 1.80 0.77 4.77
N LEU A 48 1.91 1.98 4.24
CA LEU A 48 2.26 2.19 2.83
C LEU A 48 3.62 1.61 2.50
N THR A 49 4.60 1.80 3.39
CA THR A 49 5.93 1.21 3.25
C THR A 49 5.85 -0.32 3.23
N SER A 50 5.05 -0.90 4.11
CA SER A 50 4.87 -2.35 4.17
C SER A 50 4.27 -2.90 2.87
N ILE A 51 3.30 -2.19 2.29
CA ILE A 51 2.70 -2.58 1.01
C ILE A 51 3.79 -2.61 -0.08
N ALA A 52 4.61 -1.55 -0.17
CA ALA A 52 5.71 -1.49 -1.14
C ALA A 52 6.69 -2.64 -0.96
N GLU A 53 6.97 -3.00 0.28
CA GLU A 53 7.87 -4.11 0.58
C GLU A 53 7.31 -5.45 0.12
N GLN A 54 6.00 -5.65 0.18
CA GLN A 54 5.39 -6.87 -0.33
C GLN A 54 5.53 -6.96 -1.85
N PHE A 55 5.31 -5.86 -2.56
CA PHE A 55 5.55 -5.83 -4.00
C PHE A 55 7.00 -6.16 -4.32
N ASP A 56 7.93 -5.59 -3.58
CA ASP A 56 9.36 -5.83 -3.77
C ASP A 56 9.70 -7.31 -3.58
N LYS A 57 9.17 -7.91 -2.53
CA LYS A 57 9.42 -9.33 -2.25
C LYS A 57 8.81 -10.24 -3.32
N LEU A 58 7.63 -9.90 -3.82
CA LEU A 58 7.02 -10.64 -4.92
C LEU A 58 7.87 -10.56 -6.19
N LEU A 59 8.39 -9.38 -6.50
CA LEU A 59 9.23 -9.18 -7.67
C LEU A 59 10.53 -9.98 -7.56
N HIS A 60 11.23 -9.88 -6.42
CA HIS A 60 12.50 -10.58 -6.22
C HIS A 60 12.34 -12.10 -6.17
N ALA A 61 11.18 -12.59 -5.75
CA ALA A 61 10.88 -14.02 -5.76
C ALA A 61 10.46 -14.53 -7.15
N GLY A 62 10.35 -13.63 -8.14
CA GLY A 62 9.95 -14.02 -9.49
C GLY A 62 8.47 -14.36 -9.62
N GLU A 63 7.63 -13.88 -8.70
CA GLU A 63 6.18 -14.14 -8.70
C GLU A 63 5.49 -13.20 -9.71
N LEU A 64 5.88 -13.32 -10.98
CA LEU A 64 5.46 -12.37 -12.00
C LEU A 64 3.99 -12.50 -12.39
N GLU A 65 3.46 -13.72 -12.34
CA GLU A 65 2.05 -13.95 -12.68
C GLU A 65 1.11 -13.17 -11.75
N ILE A 66 1.37 -13.24 -10.44
CA ILE A 66 0.53 -12.54 -9.48
C ILE A 66 0.67 -11.03 -9.63
N LEU A 67 1.86 -10.55 -9.98
CA LEU A 67 2.11 -9.12 -10.16
C LEU A 67 1.39 -8.54 -11.38
N THR A 68 1.03 -9.37 -12.37
CA THR A 68 0.28 -8.89 -13.55
C THR A 68 -1.12 -8.38 -13.20
N HIS A 69 -1.65 -8.73 -12.04
CA HIS A 69 -2.94 -8.23 -11.59
C HIS A 69 -2.89 -6.77 -11.13
N PHE A 70 -1.71 -6.26 -10.85
CA PHE A 70 -1.50 -4.89 -10.39
C PHE A 70 -1.04 -4.02 -11.56
N GLU A 71 -1.40 -2.74 -11.53
CA GLU A 71 -0.92 -1.80 -12.54
C GLU A 71 0.54 -1.45 -12.28
N LYS A 72 1.33 -1.36 -13.34
CA LYS A 72 2.76 -1.05 -13.21
C LYS A 72 3.00 0.26 -12.49
N GLN A 73 2.15 1.26 -12.74
CA GLN A 73 2.26 2.55 -12.06
C GLN A 73 2.09 2.44 -10.56
N ASP A 74 1.29 1.48 -10.09
CA ASP A 74 1.07 1.31 -8.65
C ASP A 74 2.27 0.66 -7.98
N ILE A 75 2.87 -0.34 -8.63
CA ILE A 75 4.08 -0.98 -8.12
C ILE A 75 5.21 0.03 -8.08
N LYS A 76 5.44 0.75 -9.18
CA LYS A 76 6.49 1.77 -9.27
C LYS A 76 6.26 2.90 -8.28
N GLY A 77 5.03 3.39 -8.20
CA GLY A 77 4.67 4.48 -7.29
C GLY A 77 4.86 4.09 -5.82
N SER A 78 4.60 2.83 -5.47
CA SER A 78 4.80 2.37 -4.10
C SER A 78 6.28 2.42 -3.73
N TYR A 79 7.19 2.05 -4.63
CA TYR A 79 8.64 2.13 -4.40
C TYR A 79 9.09 3.58 -4.24
N GLU A 80 8.60 4.46 -5.11
CA GLU A 80 8.97 5.88 -5.05
C GLU A 80 8.53 6.50 -3.73
N LEU A 81 7.31 6.20 -3.30
CA LEU A 81 6.80 6.71 -2.04
C LEU A 81 7.58 6.14 -0.85
N ARG A 82 7.87 4.84 -0.85
CA ARG A 82 8.70 4.22 0.19
C ARG A 82 10.04 4.91 0.31
N ASN A 83 10.68 5.23 -0.83
CA ASN A 83 11.97 5.89 -0.82
C ASN A 83 11.88 7.29 -0.22
N PHE A 84 10.84 8.05 -0.54
CA PHE A 84 10.61 9.35 0.08
C PHE A 84 10.42 9.21 1.59
N ILE A 85 9.61 8.26 2.03
CA ILE A 85 9.38 8.03 3.46
C ILE A 85 10.71 7.71 4.17
N ALA A 86 11.56 6.90 3.54
CA ALA A 86 12.82 6.48 4.15
C ALA A 86 13.88 7.59 4.17
N HIS A 87 13.91 8.44 3.15
CA HIS A 87 15.03 9.37 2.95
C HIS A 87 14.69 10.83 3.22
N ASP A 88 13.42 11.20 3.14
CA ASP A 88 13.01 12.59 3.36
C ASP A 88 11.57 12.64 3.90
N TYR A 89 11.38 12.02 5.06
CA TYR A 89 10.05 11.91 5.66
C TYR A 89 9.41 13.27 5.89
N GLU A 90 10.17 14.23 6.42
CA GLU A 90 9.64 15.56 6.74
C GLU A 90 9.32 16.38 5.50
N GLY A 91 9.93 16.04 4.35
CA GLY A 91 9.71 16.74 3.09
C GLY A 91 8.59 16.18 2.24
N ILE A 92 7.88 15.14 2.71
CA ILE A 92 6.82 14.52 1.92
C ILE A 92 5.65 15.49 1.71
N ASP A 93 5.20 15.57 0.46
CA ASP A 93 4.00 16.32 0.12
C ASP A 93 2.76 15.48 0.48
N LEU A 94 2.05 15.89 1.50
CA LEU A 94 0.88 15.16 2.00
C LEU A 94 -0.27 15.12 0.99
N TYR A 95 -0.33 16.07 0.05
CA TYR A 95 -1.34 16.02 -1.02
C TYR A 95 -1.09 14.84 -1.96
N ILE A 96 0.19 14.51 -2.20
CA ILE A 96 0.54 13.34 -3.01
C ILE A 96 0.10 12.08 -2.28
N VAL A 97 0.36 12.00 -0.98
CA VAL A 97 -0.04 10.83 -0.17
C VAL A 97 -1.56 10.70 -0.15
N GLU A 98 -2.27 11.80 0.06
CA GLU A 98 -3.73 11.82 0.04
C GLU A 98 -4.27 11.29 -1.30
N ASN A 99 -3.69 11.75 -2.41
CA ASN A 99 -4.08 11.32 -3.74
C ASN A 99 -3.85 9.82 -3.95
N VAL A 100 -2.72 9.31 -3.49
CA VAL A 100 -2.41 7.87 -3.59
C VAL A 100 -3.46 7.07 -2.82
N ILE A 101 -3.79 7.47 -1.61
CA ILE A 101 -4.77 6.76 -0.78
C ILE A 101 -6.16 6.84 -1.42
N GLU A 102 -6.55 7.99 -1.92
CA GLU A 102 -7.88 8.19 -2.49
C GLU A 102 -8.05 7.51 -3.84
N GLU A 103 -7.06 7.61 -4.73
CA GLU A 103 -7.19 7.18 -6.12
C GLU A 103 -6.54 5.83 -6.41
N ARG A 104 -5.41 5.52 -5.79
CA ARG A 104 -4.66 4.31 -6.14
C ARG A 104 -4.89 3.15 -5.20
N LEU A 105 -5.05 3.41 -3.92
CA LEU A 105 -5.25 2.33 -2.96
C LEU A 105 -6.49 1.49 -3.25
N PRO A 106 -7.65 2.10 -3.65
CA PRO A 106 -8.81 1.30 -4.04
C PRO A 106 -8.55 0.40 -5.24
N VAL A 107 -7.74 0.84 -6.20
CA VAL A 107 -7.38 0.03 -7.38
C VAL A 107 -6.56 -1.18 -6.93
N ILE A 108 -5.58 -0.96 -6.07
CA ILE A 108 -4.77 -2.05 -5.49
C ILE A 108 -5.66 -3.01 -4.70
N ALA A 109 -6.60 -2.48 -3.93
CA ALA A 109 -7.52 -3.29 -3.14
C ALA A 109 -8.37 -4.20 -4.02
N GLN A 110 -8.83 -3.72 -5.17
CA GLN A 110 -9.60 -4.53 -6.10
C GLN A 110 -8.76 -5.67 -6.68
N ALA A 111 -7.52 -5.40 -7.05
CA ALA A 111 -6.61 -6.43 -7.54
C ALA A 111 -6.37 -7.51 -6.48
N VAL A 112 -6.13 -7.08 -5.25
CA VAL A 112 -5.93 -8.00 -4.11
C VAL A 112 -7.15 -8.88 -3.91
N LYS A 113 -8.34 -8.30 -3.92
CA LYS A 113 -9.59 -9.02 -3.74
C LYS A 113 -9.76 -10.07 -4.82
N LYS A 114 -9.48 -9.72 -6.07
CA LYS A 114 -9.56 -10.65 -7.21
C LYS A 114 -8.61 -11.82 -7.02
N ILE A 115 -7.36 -11.56 -6.67
CA ILE A 115 -6.36 -12.60 -6.44
C ILE A 115 -6.82 -13.55 -5.34
N LEU A 116 -7.26 -13.02 -4.22
CA LEU A 116 -7.66 -13.84 -3.07
C LEU A 116 -8.92 -14.65 -3.33
N CYS A 117 -9.78 -14.20 -4.24
CA CYS A 117 -10.95 -14.98 -4.66
C CYS A 117 -10.60 -16.08 -5.63
N GLU A 118 -9.53 -15.94 -6.40
CA GLU A 118 -9.10 -16.92 -7.41
C GLU A 118 -8.24 -18.04 -6.84
N LYS A 119 -7.67 -17.84 -5.67
CA LYS A 119 -6.80 -18.84 -5.06
C LYS A 119 -7.60 -20.11 -4.71
#